data_6a024eb41af5868875b2d4808ec553e3
#
_entry.id   6a024eb41af5868875b2d4808ec553e3
#
_cell.length_a   1.000
_cell.length_b   1.000
_cell.length_c   1.000
_cell.angle_alpha   90.00
_cell.angle_beta   90.00
_cell.angle_gamma   90.00
#
_symmetry.space_group_name_H-M   'P 1'
#
loop_
_entity.id
_entity.type
_entity.pdbx_description
1 polymer ?
#
loop_
_entity_poly.entity_id
_entity_poly.type
_entity_poly.pdbx_seq_one_letter_code
_entity_poly.pdbx_strand_id
1 'polypeptide(L)'
;MRQTIEHVFDTSPARLWEVFFFDEAYARGLNERLRLRVERRELQHEGSGDTLIVRRKLQFVPDRELPPVLKRLFSGASSVKETGEFNAALRRYSVKIELPMIAAMVDYGGDYTWET
;
A
#
# COMPACT_ATOMS: atom_id res chain seq x y z
N MET A 1 -2.48 -7.76 17.46
CA MET A 1 -3.50 -8.63 16.79
C MET A 1 -3.06 -8.91 15.37
N ARG A 2 -3.15 -10.14 14.95
CA ARG A 2 -2.80 -10.54 13.59
C ARG A 2 -4.02 -11.09 12.87
N GLN A 3 -4.25 -10.62 11.66
CA GLN A 3 -5.36 -11.05 10.83
C GLN A 3 -4.83 -11.51 9.47
N THR A 4 -5.35 -12.63 8.98
CA THR A 4 -5.00 -13.15 7.66
C THR A 4 -6.24 -13.13 6.77
N ILE A 5 -6.08 -12.56 5.57
CA ILE A 5 -7.14 -12.49 4.57
C ILE A 5 -6.61 -13.14 3.29
N GLU A 6 -7.39 -14.02 2.69
CA GLU A 6 -7.04 -14.67 1.43
C GLU A 6 -7.97 -14.21 0.32
N HIS A 7 -7.42 -14.03 -0.86
CA HIS A 7 -8.18 -13.67 -2.04
C HIS A 7 -7.58 -14.33 -3.28
N VAL A 8 -8.44 -14.82 -4.16
CA VAL A 8 -8.02 -15.43 -5.43
C VAL A 8 -8.31 -14.46 -6.55
N PHE A 9 -7.30 -14.19 -7.38
CA PHE A 9 -7.42 -13.31 -8.53
C PHE A 9 -7.37 -14.12 -9.83
N ASP A 10 -8.17 -13.72 -10.80
CA ASP A 10 -8.22 -14.34 -12.12
C ASP A 10 -7.18 -13.70 -13.05
N THR A 11 -5.93 -13.70 -12.60
CA THR A 11 -4.81 -13.18 -13.37
C THR A 11 -3.50 -13.73 -12.77
N SER A 12 -2.40 -13.59 -13.51
CA SER A 12 -1.10 -14.00 -12.99
C SER A 12 -0.61 -13.02 -11.91
N PRO A 13 0.21 -13.48 -10.95
CA PRO A 13 0.81 -12.58 -9.96
C PRO A 13 1.62 -11.45 -10.59
N ALA A 14 2.39 -11.74 -11.63
CA ALA A 14 3.19 -10.72 -12.32
C ALA A 14 2.31 -9.60 -12.89
N ARG A 15 1.19 -9.96 -13.53
CA ARG A 15 0.26 -8.97 -14.08
C ARG A 15 -0.43 -8.16 -13.00
N LEU A 16 -0.84 -8.81 -11.93
CA LEU A 16 -1.50 -8.15 -10.80
C LEU A 16 -0.62 -7.06 -10.21
N TRP A 17 0.64 -7.40 -9.90
CA TRP A 17 1.57 -6.45 -9.28
C TRP A 17 2.02 -5.36 -10.25
N GLU A 18 2.13 -5.67 -11.55
CA GLU A 18 2.41 -4.67 -12.57
C GLU A 18 1.35 -3.58 -12.60
N VAL A 19 0.07 -3.97 -12.61
CA VAL A 19 -1.06 -3.03 -12.56
C VAL A 19 -1.03 -2.25 -11.25
N PHE A 20 -0.82 -2.92 -10.13
CA PHE A 20 -0.83 -2.29 -8.82
C PHE A 20 0.23 -1.18 -8.69
N PHE A 21 1.45 -1.43 -9.17
CA PHE A 21 2.54 -0.46 -9.02
C PHE A 21 2.62 0.57 -10.13
N PHE A 22 2.31 0.19 -11.37
CA PHE A 22 2.64 1.00 -12.54
C PHE A 22 1.45 1.56 -13.31
N ASP A 23 0.24 1.10 -13.04
CA ASP A 23 -0.95 1.62 -13.69
C ASP A 23 -1.50 2.82 -12.93
N GLU A 24 -1.32 4.02 -13.49
CA GLU A 24 -1.77 5.26 -12.85
C GLU A 24 -3.29 5.38 -12.77
N ALA A 25 -4.00 4.85 -13.76
CA ALA A 25 -5.47 4.88 -13.74
C ALA A 25 -6.01 4.02 -12.59
N TYR A 26 -5.40 2.87 -12.35
CA TYR A 26 -5.76 2.02 -11.22
C TYR A 26 -5.51 2.74 -9.90
N ALA A 27 -4.34 3.34 -9.74
CA ALA A 27 -3.97 4.07 -8.52
C ALA A 27 -4.94 5.22 -8.24
N ARG A 28 -5.30 5.99 -9.26
CA ARG A 28 -6.28 7.07 -9.12
C ARG A 28 -7.64 6.57 -8.68
N GLY A 29 -8.14 5.52 -9.33
CA GLY A 29 -9.43 4.93 -8.99
C GLY A 29 -9.46 4.41 -7.57
N LEU A 30 -8.40 3.76 -7.12
CA LEU A 30 -8.29 3.27 -5.76
C LEU A 30 -8.30 4.41 -4.74
N ASN A 31 -7.53 5.47 -4.99
CA ASN A 31 -7.46 6.62 -4.09
C ASN A 31 -8.81 7.35 -3.99
N GLU A 32 -9.53 7.47 -5.11
CA GLU A 32 -10.87 8.05 -5.12
C GLU A 32 -11.85 7.24 -4.27
N ARG A 33 -11.80 5.91 -4.38
CA ARG A 33 -12.66 5.04 -3.58
C ARG A 33 -12.37 5.12 -2.09
N LEU A 34 -11.10 5.26 -1.74
CA LEU A 34 -10.66 5.39 -0.35
C LEU A 34 -10.77 6.83 0.16
N ARG A 35 -11.14 7.77 -0.71
CA ARG A 35 -11.25 9.20 -0.39
C ARG A 35 -9.94 9.76 0.17
N LEU A 36 -8.84 9.36 -0.45
CA LEU A 36 -7.50 9.79 -0.09
C LEU A 36 -6.90 10.61 -1.22
N ARG A 37 -6.14 11.61 -0.85
CA ARG A 37 -5.32 12.37 -1.79
C ARG A 37 -3.86 12.05 -1.52
N VAL A 38 -3.14 11.63 -2.55
CA VAL A 38 -1.70 11.39 -2.44
C VAL A 38 -0.99 12.73 -2.60
N GLU A 39 -0.31 13.18 -1.55
CA GLU A 39 0.51 14.40 -1.59
C GLU A 39 1.90 14.12 -2.11
N ARG A 40 2.44 12.94 -1.80
CA ARG A 40 3.79 12.58 -2.20
C ARG A 40 3.85 11.11 -2.54
N ARG A 41 4.49 10.81 -3.68
CA ARG A 41 4.72 9.45 -4.13
C ARG A 41 6.15 9.31 -4.61
N GLU A 42 6.87 8.34 -4.05
CA GLU A 42 8.18 7.97 -4.52
C GLU A 42 8.15 6.49 -4.89
N LEU A 43 8.59 6.15 -6.08
CA LEU A 43 8.63 4.78 -6.57
C LEU A 43 10.00 4.52 -7.17
N GLN A 44 10.71 3.54 -6.63
CA GLN A 44 11.99 3.09 -7.15
C GLN A 44 11.87 1.60 -7.45
N HIS A 45 12.45 1.16 -8.55
CA HIS A 45 12.45 -0.24 -8.89
C HIS A 45 13.75 -0.64 -9.59
N GLU A 46 14.11 -1.91 -9.42
CA GLU A 46 15.27 -2.52 -10.07
C GLU A 46 14.96 -3.97 -10.40
N GLY A 47 15.68 -4.51 -11.39
CA GLY A 47 15.42 -5.86 -11.87
C GLY A 47 14.15 -5.94 -12.71
N SER A 48 13.76 -7.15 -13.04
CA SER A 48 12.54 -7.44 -13.81
C SER A 48 12.10 -8.88 -13.59
N GLY A 49 10.81 -9.16 -13.84
CA GLY A 49 10.28 -10.51 -13.66
C GLY A 49 10.54 -11.05 -12.26
N ASP A 50 11.23 -12.18 -12.17
CA ASP A 50 11.50 -12.86 -10.90
C ASP A 50 12.52 -12.15 -10.01
N THR A 51 13.25 -11.17 -10.56
CA THR A 51 14.22 -10.39 -9.80
C THR A 51 13.75 -8.98 -9.47
N LEU A 52 12.51 -8.66 -9.81
CA LEU A 52 11.96 -7.31 -9.59
C LEU A 52 11.89 -6.98 -8.11
N ILE A 53 12.43 -5.82 -7.76
CA ILE A 53 12.32 -5.21 -6.45
C ILE A 53 11.72 -3.82 -6.63
N VAL A 54 10.67 -3.50 -5.86
CA VAL A 54 10.03 -2.19 -5.90
C VAL A 54 10.00 -1.62 -4.48
N ARG A 55 10.43 -0.38 -4.34
CA ARG A 55 10.31 0.38 -3.10
C ARG A 55 9.40 1.56 -3.34
N ARG A 56 8.38 1.68 -2.51
CA ARG A 56 7.36 2.72 -2.65
C ARG A 56 7.15 3.46 -1.35
N LYS A 57 7.10 4.80 -1.44
CA LYS A 57 6.75 5.67 -0.33
C LYS A 57 5.58 6.53 -0.75
N LEU A 58 4.55 6.56 0.07
CA LEU A 58 3.35 7.36 -0.16
C LEU A 58 3.06 8.21 1.06
N GLN A 59 2.51 9.39 0.80
CA GLN A 59 1.96 10.24 1.83
C GLN A 59 0.55 10.63 1.42
N PHE A 60 -0.42 10.32 2.27
CA PHE A 60 -1.84 10.54 2.01
C PHE A 60 -2.42 11.55 2.96
N VAL A 61 -3.42 12.30 2.48
CA VAL A 61 -4.31 13.11 3.32
C VAL A 61 -5.75 12.76 2.99
N PRO A 62 -6.69 12.90 3.96
CA PRO A 62 -8.10 12.73 3.65
C PRO A 62 -8.55 13.82 2.67
N ASP A 63 -9.23 13.43 1.59
CA ASP A 63 -9.72 14.37 0.57
C ASP A 63 -11.13 14.84 0.85
N ARG A 64 -11.90 14.06 1.59
CA ARG A 64 -13.27 14.37 2.01
C ARG A 64 -13.61 13.53 3.23
N GLU A 65 -14.88 13.56 3.64
CA GLU A 65 -15.32 12.74 4.75
C GLU A 65 -15.01 11.27 4.51
N LEU A 66 -14.29 10.67 5.44
CA LEU A 66 -13.82 9.30 5.34
C LEU A 66 -14.87 8.31 5.87
N PRO A 67 -14.88 7.06 5.36
CA PRO A 67 -15.60 5.97 6.01
C PRO A 67 -15.15 5.82 7.47
N PRO A 68 -16.02 5.35 8.38
CA PRO A 68 -15.69 5.26 9.82
C PRO A 68 -14.39 4.53 10.15
N VAL A 69 -14.07 3.48 9.40
CA VAL A 69 -12.84 2.71 9.62
C VAL A 69 -11.60 3.55 9.34
N LEU A 70 -11.60 4.29 8.23
CA LEU A 70 -10.47 5.15 7.87
C LEU A 70 -10.42 6.39 8.74
N LYS A 71 -11.56 6.88 9.19
CA LYS A 71 -11.64 8.04 10.09
C LYS A 71 -10.89 7.79 11.40
N ARG A 72 -10.92 6.57 11.90
CA ARG A 72 -10.14 6.19 13.09
C ARG A 72 -8.65 6.24 12.86
N LEU A 73 -8.18 5.79 11.68
CA LEU A 73 -6.77 5.83 11.32
C LEU A 73 -6.23 7.26 11.26
N PHE A 74 -7.04 8.19 10.79
CA PHE A 74 -6.65 9.58 10.65
C PHE A 74 -6.94 10.44 11.87
N SER A 75 -7.54 9.87 12.92
CA SER A 75 -7.90 10.62 14.12
C SER A 75 -6.67 11.29 14.72
N GLY A 76 -6.66 12.63 14.76
CA GLY A 76 -5.55 13.41 15.27
C GLY A 76 -4.36 13.54 14.32
N ALA A 77 -4.40 12.95 13.13
CA ALA A 77 -3.32 13.03 12.17
C ALA A 77 -3.75 13.83 10.93
N SER A 78 -2.86 14.68 10.41
CA SER A 78 -3.08 15.42 9.18
C SER A 78 -2.68 14.63 7.93
N SER A 79 -1.80 13.63 8.08
CA SER A 79 -1.35 12.79 6.99
C SER A 79 -0.92 11.42 7.49
N VAL A 80 -0.87 10.47 6.58
CA VAL A 80 -0.40 9.10 6.84
C VAL A 80 0.71 8.78 5.84
N LYS A 81 1.80 8.21 6.31
CA LYS A 81 2.90 7.75 5.46
C LYS A 81 2.88 6.24 5.35
N GLU A 82 3.06 5.75 4.13
CA GLU A 82 3.17 4.33 3.84
C GLU A 82 4.51 4.06 3.18
N THR A 83 5.22 3.04 3.67
CA THR A 83 6.45 2.55 3.06
C THR A 83 6.25 1.09 2.70
N GLY A 84 6.54 0.73 1.45
CA GLY A 84 6.38 -0.64 0.98
C GLY A 84 7.61 -1.14 0.26
N GLU A 85 7.90 -2.42 0.43
CA GLU A 85 8.96 -3.11 -0.31
C GLU A 85 8.44 -4.40 -0.91
N PHE A 86 8.52 -4.48 -2.23
CA PHE A 86 8.12 -5.64 -3.02
C PHE A 86 9.36 -6.40 -3.46
N ASN A 87 9.35 -7.72 -3.28
CA ASN A 87 10.42 -8.60 -3.73
C ASN A 87 9.81 -9.81 -4.44
N ALA A 88 9.98 -9.87 -5.76
CA ALA A 88 9.40 -10.94 -6.57
C ALA A 88 10.01 -12.30 -6.24
N ALA A 89 11.30 -12.36 -5.97
CA ALA A 89 11.98 -13.63 -5.64
C ALA A 89 11.45 -14.24 -4.34
N LEU A 90 11.13 -13.41 -3.37
CA LEU A 90 10.56 -13.83 -2.08
C LEU A 90 9.04 -13.97 -2.13
N ARG A 91 8.39 -13.54 -3.21
CA ARG A 91 6.94 -13.48 -3.34
C ARG A 91 6.30 -12.75 -2.15
N ARG A 92 6.81 -11.56 -1.86
CA ARG A 92 6.37 -10.78 -0.70
C ARG A 92 6.31 -9.30 -1.03
N TYR A 93 5.26 -8.65 -0.54
CA TYR A 93 5.16 -7.20 -0.47
C TYR A 93 4.91 -6.81 0.98
N SER A 94 5.88 -6.15 1.61
CA SER A 94 5.80 -5.74 3.01
C SER A 94 5.45 -4.26 3.09
N VAL A 95 4.48 -3.92 3.91
CA VAL A 95 3.97 -2.55 4.05
C VAL A 95 4.03 -2.12 5.50
N LYS A 96 4.49 -0.90 5.72
CA LYS A 96 4.50 -0.25 7.03
C LYS A 96 3.76 1.07 6.91
N ILE A 97 2.86 1.33 7.84
CA ILE A 97 2.07 2.56 7.91
C ILE A 97 2.48 3.35 9.14
N GLU A 98 2.83 4.62 8.96
CA GLU A 98 3.21 5.52 10.04
C GLU A 98 2.16 6.62 10.20
N LEU A 99 1.65 6.75 11.41
CA LEU A 99 0.74 7.81 11.83
C LEU A 99 1.53 8.79 12.67
N PRO A 100 1.67 10.06 12.28
CA PRO A 100 2.57 11.01 12.96
C PRO A 100 2.35 11.14 14.46
N MET A 101 1.11 11.02 14.93
CA MET A 101 0.76 11.20 16.32
C MET A 101 0.98 9.96 17.19
N ILE A 102 0.98 8.77 16.60
CA ILE A 102 1.00 7.52 17.36
C ILE A 102 2.04 6.51 16.85
N ALA A 103 2.89 6.90 15.92
CA ALA A 103 3.88 6.00 15.32
C ALA A 103 4.82 5.37 16.35
N ALA A 104 5.11 6.07 17.46
CA ALA A 104 5.95 5.56 18.52
C ALA A 104 5.25 4.53 19.41
N MET A 105 3.94 4.43 19.35
CA MET A 105 3.12 3.58 20.23
C MET A 105 2.46 2.42 19.51
N VAL A 106 2.24 2.54 18.21
CA VAL A 106 1.49 1.55 17.43
C VAL A 106 2.22 1.27 16.12
N ASP A 107 2.46 -0.01 15.87
CA ASP A 107 3.08 -0.46 14.63
C ASP A 107 1.99 -1.06 13.74
N TYR A 108 1.66 -0.37 12.66
CA TYR A 108 0.73 -0.86 11.65
C TYR A 108 1.50 -1.33 10.44
N GLY A 109 1.23 -2.54 10.01
CA GLY A 109 1.86 -3.06 8.84
C GLY A 109 1.34 -4.43 8.48
N GLY A 110 1.81 -4.96 7.39
CA GLY A 110 1.43 -6.29 6.95
C GLY A 110 2.27 -6.77 5.79
N ASP A 111 2.13 -8.04 5.51
CA ASP A 111 2.77 -8.69 4.38
C ASP A 111 1.71 -9.26 3.45
N TYR A 112 1.93 -9.06 2.15
CA TYR A 112 1.18 -9.73 1.10
C TYR A 112 2.08 -10.82 0.52
N THR A 113 1.59 -12.05 0.50
CA THR A 113 2.26 -13.19 -0.11
C THR A 113 1.33 -13.83 -1.13
N TRP A 114 1.89 -14.54 -2.11
CA TRP A 114 1.09 -15.14 -3.16
C TRP A 114 1.69 -16.44 -3.68
N GLU A 115 0.80 -17.23 -4.28
CA GLU A 115 1.13 -18.46 -4.96
C GLU A 115 0.56 -18.41 -6.38
N THR A 116 1.19 -19.12 -7.28
CA THR A 116 0.67 -19.26 -8.65
C THR A 116 -0.36 -20.38 -8.76
#